data_e9a4b882d6aba67183b04052542644e2
#
_entry.id   e9a4b882d6aba67183b04052542644e2
#
_cell.length_a   1.000
_cell.length_b   1.000
_cell.length_c   1.000
_cell.angle_alpha   90.00
_cell.angle_beta   90.00
_cell.angle_gamma   90.00
#
_symmetry.space_group_name_H-M   'P 1'
#
loop_
_entity.id
_entity.type
_entity.pdbx_description
1 polymer ?
#
loop_
_entity_poly.entity_id
_entity_poly.type
_entity_poly.pdbx_seq_one_letter_code
_entity_poly.pdbx_strand_id
1 'polypeptide(L)'
;MSKLSLNALALSVKASIVIFVIFSQSLSSQEPDPVIGKKLFNANCAACHKVNKKAVGPALRGVSAKYEKEWLYTWIKNSSAMIKSGDDQAVAIWKEYNKSAMTAFPQLSTVDIDNIIAYTDYIPPAPAVVVSAA
;
A
#
# COMPACT_ATOMS: atom_id res chain seq x y z
N MET A 1 -54.29 27.40 -18.70
CA MET A 1 -53.39 27.01 -17.63
C MET A 1 -53.04 25.55 -17.90
N SER A 2 -52.02 25.06 -18.29
CA SER A 2 -50.70 25.48 -18.70
C SER A 2 -49.91 24.16 -18.92
N LYS A 3 -50.08 23.54 -20.12
CA LYS A 3 -49.34 22.33 -20.53
C LYS A 3 -47.82 22.62 -20.71
N LEU A 4 -47.46 23.91 -20.82
CA LEU A 4 -46.04 24.31 -20.92
C LEU A 4 -45.26 24.13 -19.61
N SER A 5 -45.88 24.24 -18.45
CA SER A 5 -45.21 24.16 -17.15
C SER A 5 -44.71 22.74 -16.80
N LEU A 6 -45.49 21.72 -17.20
CA LEU A 6 -45.08 20.32 -16.90
C LEU A 6 -43.91 19.85 -17.77
N ASN A 7 -43.83 20.31 -19.00
CA ASN A 7 -42.74 19.89 -19.90
C ASN A 7 -41.40 20.54 -19.50
N ALA A 8 -41.44 21.80 -19.04
CA ALA A 8 -40.23 22.46 -18.54
C ALA A 8 -39.67 21.79 -17.27
N LEU A 9 -40.54 21.35 -16.37
CA LEU A 9 -40.15 20.67 -15.14
C LEU A 9 -39.57 19.27 -15.45
N ALA A 10 -40.17 18.54 -16.38
CA ALA A 10 -39.70 17.20 -16.80
C ALA A 10 -38.32 17.26 -17.51
N LEU A 11 -38.05 18.34 -18.27
CA LEU A 11 -36.78 18.54 -18.95
C LEU A 11 -35.66 18.86 -17.94
N SER A 12 -35.96 19.67 -16.93
CA SER A 12 -35.01 20.04 -15.86
C SER A 12 -34.59 18.83 -15.02
N VAL A 13 -35.53 17.95 -14.66
CA VAL A 13 -35.23 16.73 -13.87
C VAL A 13 -34.40 15.75 -14.69
N LYS A 14 -34.66 15.58 -15.98
CA LYS A 14 -33.88 14.71 -16.85
C LYS A 14 -32.44 15.20 -17.03
N ALA A 15 -32.20 16.49 -17.14
CA ALA A 15 -30.89 17.10 -17.25
C ALA A 15 -30.08 16.92 -15.95
N SER A 16 -30.70 17.05 -14.76
CA SER A 16 -30.06 16.83 -13.48
C SER A 16 -29.62 15.37 -13.26
N ILE A 17 -30.44 14.41 -13.69
CA ILE A 17 -30.10 12.97 -13.54
C ILE A 17 -28.92 12.62 -14.45
N VAL A 18 -28.84 13.12 -15.66
CA VAL A 18 -27.73 12.85 -16.58
C VAL A 18 -26.42 13.43 -16.05
N ILE A 19 -26.43 14.63 -15.45
CA ILE A 19 -25.22 15.24 -14.85
C ILE A 19 -24.74 14.42 -13.64
N PHE A 20 -25.63 13.85 -12.82
CA PHE A 20 -25.26 13.05 -11.66
C PHE A 20 -24.62 11.70 -12.03
N VAL A 21 -25.02 11.09 -13.14
CA VAL A 21 -24.46 9.81 -13.60
C VAL A 21 -23.04 9.95 -14.18
N ILE A 22 -22.69 11.11 -14.74
CA ILE A 22 -21.37 11.34 -15.34
C ILE A 22 -20.30 11.58 -14.26
N PHE A 23 -20.67 11.95 -13.02
CA PHE A 23 -19.73 12.23 -11.93
C PHE A 23 -19.36 10.99 -11.10
N SER A 24 -19.83 9.79 -11.47
CA SER A 24 -19.35 8.53 -10.92
C SER A 24 -18.01 8.14 -11.56
N GLN A 25 -17.03 9.04 -11.46
CA GLN A 25 -15.64 8.73 -11.80
C GLN A 25 -15.15 7.70 -10.79
N SER A 26 -14.92 6.49 -11.26
CA SER A 26 -14.29 5.42 -10.49
C SER A 26 -13.00 5.96 -9.86
N LEU A 27 -12.92 5.97 -8.52
CA LEU A 27 -11.61 6.01 -7.86
C LEU A 27 -10.88 4.72 -8.32
N SER A 28 -10.08 4.85 -9.36
CA SER A 28 -9.16 3.81 -9.76
C SER A 28 -8.13 3.68 -8.64
N SER A 29 -8.33 2.73 -7.73
CA SER A 29 -7.26 2.32 -6.84
C SER A 29 -6.17 1.70 -7.74
N GLN A 30 -5.06 2.40 -7.85
CA GLN A 30 -3.92 1.91 -8.63
C GLN A 30 -3.39 0.65 -7.95
N GLU A 31 -3.37 -0.47 -8.68
CA GLU A 31 -2.79 -1.71 -8.19
C GLU A 31 -1.32 -1.49 -7.81
N PRO A 32 -0.86 -2.02 -6.68
CA PRO A 32 0.52 -1.86 -6.26
C PRO A 32 1.52 -2.45 -7.28
N ASP A 33 2.55 -1.66 -7.63
CA ASP A 33 3.56 -2.03 -8.62
C ASP A 33 4.86 -2.51 -7.93
N PRO A 34 5.23 -3.80 -8.00
CA PRO A 34 6.45 -4.31 -7.40
C PRO A 34 7.74 -3.78 -8.04
N VAL A 35 7.70 -3.26 -9.27
CA VAL A 35 8.87 -2.65 -9.92
C VAL A 35 9.18 -1.29 -9.31
N ILE A 36 8.15 -0.48 -9.08
CA ILE A 36 8.25 0.78 -8.33
C ILE A 36 8.67 0.46 -6.89
N GLY A 37 8.03 -0.53 -6.27
CA GLY A 37 8.34 -0.99 -4.92
C GLY A 37 9.79 -1.40 -4.74
N LYS A 38 10.38 -2.09 -5.71
CA LYS A 38 11.81 -2.44 -5.68
C LYS A 38 12.73 -1.22 -5.64
N LYS A 39 12.42 -0.19 -6.40
CA LYS A 39 13.20 1.06 -6.40
C LYS A 39 13.11 1.75 -5.05
N LEU A 40 11.90 1.88 -4.51
CA LEU A 40 11.66 2.48 -3.20
C LEU A 40 12.30 1.68 -2.06
N PHE A 41 12.20 0.35 -2.10
CA PHE A 41 12.85 -0.54 -1.14
C PHE A 41 14.37 -0.36 -1.15
N ASN A 42 14.99 -0.34 -2.32
CA ASN A 42 16.44 -0.18 -2.44
C ASN A 42 16.90 1.18 -1.89
N ALA A 43 16.13 2.23 -2.12
CA ALA A 43 16.46 3.58 -1.66
C ALA A 43 16.29 3.78 -0.16
N ASN A 44 15.29 3.13 0.46
CA ASN A 44 14.87 3.46 1.83
C ASN A 44 15.07 2.30 2.84
N CYS A 45 15.01 1.05 2.40
CA CYS A 45 14.88 -0.11 3.29
C CYS A 45 16.08 -1.07 3.24
N ALA A 46 16.73 -1.18 2.08
CA ALA A 46 17.72 -2.23 1.80
C ALA A 46 18.99 -2.16 2.64
N ALA A 47 19.28 -0.99 3.25
CA ALA A 47 20.41 -0.83 4.16
C ALA A 47 20.27 -1.70 5.41
N CYS A 48 19.04 -1.82 5.93
CA CYS A 48 18.75 -2.52 7.19
C CYS A 48 17.93 -3.81 6.99
N HIS A 49 17.18 -3.94 5.89
CA HIS A 49 16.30 -5.08 5.63
C HIS A 49 16.71 -5.87 4.39
N LYS A 50 16.41 -7.16 4.41
CA LYS A 50 16.44 -8.04 3.24
C LYS A 50 15.06 -8.70 3.09
N VAL A 51 14.70 -9.03 1.84
CA VAL A 51 13.40 -9.65 1.58
C VAL A 51 13.32 -11.03 2.23
N ASN A 52 14.33 -11.89 2.05
CA ASN A 52 14.25 -13.31 2.40
C ASN A 52 15.05 -13.71 3.63
N LYS A 53 15.77 -12.81 4.27
CA LYS A 53 16.61 -13.14 5.44
C LYS A 53 16.70 -12.00 6.42
N LYS A 54 16.91 -12.33 7.67
CA LYS A 54 17.23 -11.36 8.73
C LYS A 54 18.55 -10.64 8.41
N ALA A 55 18.57 -9.34 8.69
CA ALA A 55 19.75 -8.47 8.61
C ALA A 55 19.83 -7.65 9.90
N VAL A 56 19.99 -6.34 9.83
CA VAL A 56 19.82 -5.44 11.00
C VAL A 56 18.36 -5.52 11.49
N GLY A 57 17.41 -5.43 10.55
CA GLY A 57 15.98 -5.65 10.80
C GLY A 57 15.50 -7.03 10.35
N PRO A 58 14.20 -7.31 10.50
CA PRO A 58 13.57 -8.55 10.05
C PRO A 58 13.64 -8.75 8.53
N ALA A 59 13.51 -10.02 8.11
CA ALA A 59 13.12 -10.34 6.75
C ALA A 59 11.71 -9.80 6.46
N LEU A 60 11.49 -9.26 5.26
CA LEU A 60 10.22 -8.59 4.94
C LEU A 60 9.29 -9.43 4.04
N ARG A 61 9.68 -10.62 3.61
CA ARG A 61 8.79 -11.49 2.83
C ARG A 61 7.59 -11.89 3.67
N GLY A 62 6.40 -11.72 3.08
CA GLY A 62 5.14 -12.07 3.71
C GLY A 62 4.73 -11.12 4.84
N VAL A 63 5.26 -9.91 4.85
CA VAL A 63 4.95 -8.92 5.89
C VAL A 63 3.47 -8.54 5.90
N SER A 64 2.80 -8.51 4.73
CA SER A 64 1.38 -8.21 4.60
C SER A 64 0.47 -9.31 5.18
N ALA A 65 0.94 -10.55 5.24
CA ALA A 65 0.21 -11.63 5.87
C ALA A 65 0.39 -11.66 7.41
N LYS A 66 1.38 -10.92 7.91
CA LYS A 66 1.74 -10.91 9.33
C LYS A 66 1.17 -9.70 10.07
N TYR A 67 1.00 -8.58 9.41
CA TYR A 67 0.58 -7.33 10.02
C TYR A 67 -0.50 -6.66 9.19
N GLU A 68 -1.46 -6.02 9.87
CA GLU A 68 -2.50 -5.24 9.22
C GLU A 68 -1.91 -4.05 8.44
N LYS A 69 -2.53 -3.74 7.32
CA LYS A 69 -2.03 -2.75 6.36
C LYS A 69 -1.89 -1.35 6.97
N GLU A 70 -2.89 -0.90 7.70
CA GLU A 70 -2.92 0.39 8.38
C GLU A 70 -1.86 0.48 9.49
N TRP A 71 -1.62 -0.65 10.16
CA TRP A 71 -0.55 -0.76 11.15
C TRP A 71 0.82 -0.59 10.46
N LEU A 72 1.04 -1.25 9.31
CA LEU A 72 2.28 -1.12 8.53
C LEU A 72 2.50 0.32 8.05
N TYR A 73 1.46 1.02 7.63
CA TYR A 73 1.57 2.43 7.25
C TYR A 73 2.06 3.29 8.40
N THR A 74 1.48 3.11 9.57
CA THR A 74 1.84 3.87 10.77
C THR A 74 3.25 3.52 11.24
N TRP A 75 3.58 2.23 11.27
CA TRP A 75 4.88 1.71 11.65
C TRP A 75 6.01 2.25 10.76
N ILE A 76 5.85 2.17 9.46
CA ILE A 76 6.88 2.63 8.50
C ILE A 76 7.05 4.14 8.56
N LYS A 77 5.97 4.88 8.70
CA LYS A 77 6.04 6.34 8.80
C LYS A 77 6.69 6.82 10.09
N ASN A 78 6.45 6.16 11.23
CA ASN A 78 7.06 6.54 12.49
C ASN A 78 7.00 5.42 13.55
N SER A 79 7.88 4.44 13.44
CA SER A 79 7.98 3.34 14.41
C SER A 79 8.27 3.82 15.84
N SER A 80 9.08 4.85 15.99
CA SER A 80 9.41 5.39 17.30
C SER A 80 8.20 5.97 18.04
N ALA A 81 7.28 6.60 17.33
CA ALA A 81 6.03 7.09 17.92
C ALA A 81 5.14 5.94 18.39
N MET A 82 5.04 4.86 17.60
CA MET A 82 4.26 3.67 17.99
C MET A 82 4.85 2.95 19.20
N ILE A 83 6.17 2.81 19.27
CA ILE A 83 6.85 2.25 20.44
C ILE A 83 6.56 3.10 21.68
N LYS A 84 6.66 4.41 21.54
CA LYS A 84 6.42 5.37 22.64
C LYS A 84 4.96 5.38 23.11
N SER A 85 4.00 5.13 22.22
CA SER A 85 2.59 5.05 22.59
C SER A 85 2.23 3.75 23.34
N GLY A 86 3.14 2.77 23.37
CA GLY A 86 2.92 1.50 24.03
C GLY A 86 2.16 0.49 23.17
N ASP A 87 2.12 0.65 21.84
CA ASP A 87 1.57 -0.37 20.96
C ASP A 87 2.29 -1.71 21.18
N ASP A 88 1.55 -2.74 21.59
CA ASP A 88 2.11 -4.02 22.03
C ASP A 88 2.98 -4.69 20.96
N GLN A 89 2.54 -4.63 19.73
CA GLN A 89 3.20 -5.22 18.58
C GLN A 89 4.50 -4.46 18.24
N ALA A 90 4.46 -3.14 18.26
CA ALA A 90 5.61 -2.28 18.06
C ALA A 90 6.66 -2.46 19.14
N VAL A 91 6.24 -2.53 20.41
CA VAL A 91 7.12 -2.76 21.57
C VAL A 91 7.74 -4.15 21.51
N ALA A 92 6.98 -5.17 21.10
CA ALA A 92 7.50 -6.54 20.96
C ALA A 92 8.60 -6.62 19.90
N ILE A 93 8.38 -6.06 18.71
CA ILE A 93 9.37 -6.02 17.64
C ILE A 93 10.62 -5.24 18.09
N TRP A 94 10.44 -4.08 18.71
CA TRP A 94 11.55 -3.27 19.20
C TRP A 94 12.43 -4.02 20.21
N LYS A 95 11.81 -4.76 21.15
CA LYS A 95 12.54 -5.60 22.11
C LYS A 95 13.29 -6.74 21.40
N GLU A 96 12.65 -7.41 20.43
CA GLU A 96 13.26 -8.52 19.67
C GLU A 96 14.50 -8.07 18.89
N TYR A 97 14.52 -6.80 18.44
CA TYR A 97 15.65 -6.24 17.68
C TYR A 97 16.54 -5.31 18.53
N ASN A 98 16.84 -5.75 19.76
CA ASN A 98 17.77 -5.12 20.69
C ASN A 98 17.46 -3.65 20.98
N LYS A 99 16.18 -3.32 21.03
CA LYS A 99 15.68 -1.94 21.24
C LYS A 99 16.17 -0.94 20.19
N SER A 100 16.48 -1.42 19.00
CA SER A 100 16.80 -0.59 17.85
C SER A 100 15.51 -0.13 17.18
N ALA A 101 15.31 1.18 17.11
CA ALA A 101 14.17 1.75 16.39
C ALA A 101 14.50 1.88 14.90
N MET A 102 13.51 1.58 14.06
CA MET A 102 13.61 1.82 12.62
C MET A 102 13.58 3.33 12.33
N THR A 103 14.34 3.78 11.33
CA THR A 103 14.24 5.15 10.82
C THR A 103 12.80 5.46 10.37
N ALA A 104 12.32 6.65 10.69
CA ALA A 104 11.00 7.12 10.26
C ALA A 104 11.03 7.56 8.79
N PHE A 105 9.97 7.24 8.04
CA PHE A 105 9.81 7.61 6.63
C PHE A 105 8.49 8.38 6.41
N PRO A 106 8.31 9.56 7.02
CA PRO A 106 7.05 10.32 6.94
C PRO A 106 6.73 10.79 5.50
N GLN A 107 7.72 10.88 4.63
CA GLN A 107 7.58 11.28 3.23
C GLN A 107 6.95 10.21 2.34
N LEU A 108 6.96 8.93 2.74
CA LEU A 108 6.35 7.88 1.95
C LEU A 108 4.83 7.97 2.02
N SER A 109 4.19 8.01 0.86
CA SER A 109 2.73 7.89 0.76
C SER A 109 2.28 6.45 1.06
N THR A 110 0.99 6.23 1.28
CA THR A 110 0.43 4.88 1.40
C THR A 110 0.62 4.07 0.12
N VAL A 111 0.54 4.71 -1.05
CA VAL A 111 0.81 4.08 -2.35
C VAL A 111 2.27 3.63 -2.46
N ASP A 112 3.23 4.44 -2.00
CA ASP A 112 4.64 4.04 -1.98
C ASP A 112 4.86 2.83 -1.09
N ILE A 113 4.23 2.80 0.08
CA ILE A 113 4.31 1.68 1.01
C ILE A 113 3.66 0.44 0.42
N ASP A 114 2.50 0.56 -0.24
CA ASP A 114 1.85 -0.54 -0.94
C ASP A 114 2.73 -1.12 -2.04
N ASN A 115 3.39 -0.29 -2.82
CA ASN A 115 4.36 -0.73 -3.82
C ASN A 115 5.54 -1.48 -3.19
N ILE A 116 6.08 -0.99 -2.06
CA ILE A 116 7.16 -1.66 -1.32
C ILE A 116 6.70 -3.03 -0.82
N ILE A 117 5.50 -3.12 -0.24
CA ILE A 117 4.91 -4.37 0.25
C ILE A 117 4.72 -5.35 -0.92
N ALA A 118 4.17 -4.88 -2.04
CA ALA A 118 4.01 -5.70 -3.24
C ALA A 118 5.36 -6.27 -3.72
N TYR A 119 6.43 -5.50 -3.66
CA TYR A 119 7.76 -6.00 -3.98
C TYR A 119 8.27 -7.03 -2.98
N THR A 120 8.10 -6.80 -1.68
CA THR A 120 8.60 -7.74 -0.66
C THR A 120 7.84 -9.06 -0.66
N ASP A 121 6.57 -9.04 -1.07
CA ASP A 121 5.71 -10.22 -1.18
C ASP A 121 5.76 -10.88 -2.55
N TYR A 122 6.33 -10.21 -3.56
CA TYR A 122 6.42 -10.74 -4.92
C TYR A 122 7.23 -12.03 -4.96
N ILE A 123 6.57 -13.10 -5.38
CA ILE A 123 7.19 -14.39 -5.66
C ILE A 123 7.41 -14.45 -7.17
N PRO A 124 8.66 -14.38 -7.67
CA PRO A 124 8.90 -14.53 -9.11
C PRO A 124 8.33 -15.86 -9.60
N PRO A 125 7.72 -15.90 -10.78
CA PRO A 125 7.35 -17.17 -11.39
C PRO A 125 8.59 -18.05 -11.48
N ALA A 126 8.42 -19.35 -11.25
CA ALA A 126 9.50 -20.30 -11.42
C ALA A 126 10.10 -20.14 -12.84
N PRO A 127 11.44 -20.17 -13.00
CA PRO A 127 12.04 -20.09 -14.30
C PRO A 127 11.43 -21.16 -15.19
N ALA A 128 10.96 -20.75 -16.37
CA ALA A 128 10.44 -21.69 -17.34
C ALA A 128 11.52 -22.76 -17.61
N VAL A 129 11.21 -24.00 -17.31
CA VAL A 129 12.09 -25.13 -17.65
C VAL A 129 12.14 -25.18 -19.17
N VAL A 130 13.21 -24.67 -19.75
CA VAL A 130 13.48 -24.84 -21.17
C VAL A 130 13.81 -26.32 -21.33
N VAL A 131 12.79 -27.12 -21.66
CA VAL A 131 13.02 -28.50 -22.07
C VAL A 131 13.67 -28.40 -23.42
N SER A 132 15.02 -28.46 -23.44
CA SER A 132 15.76 -28.60 -24.67
C SER A 132 15.39 -29.97 -25.25
N ALA A 133 14.59 -29.96 -26.31
CA ALA A 133 14.35 -31.16 -27.09
C ALA A 133 15.69 -31.54 -27.74
N ALA A 134 16.27 -32.63 -27.23
CA ALA A 134 17.41 -33.29 -27.87
C ALA A 134 16.92 -34.05 -29.14
#